data_467fec91bfb89477fd0ce0dc4e0c9285
#
_entry.id   467fec91bfb89477fd0ce0dc4e0c9285
#
_cell.length_a   1.000
_cell.length_b   1.000
_cell.length_c   1.000
_cell.angle_alpha   90.00
_cell.angle_beta   90.00
_cell.angle_gamma   90.00
#
_symmetry.space_group_name_H-M   'P 1'
#
loop_
_entity.id
_entity.type
_entity.pdbx_description
1 polymer ?
#
loop_
_entity_poly.entity_id
_entity_poly.type
_entity_poly.pdbx_seq_one_letter_code
_entity_poly.pdbx_strand_id
1 'polypeptide(L)'
;KAERTCTSSSTDCCGEKGLNEQQQQCKMYCDLDGVLVDFDAGIQRVTGSKPHQLPPYILWAKVASTPDFFENLGWMADGKELWNSIKGMNPDILTGVPTAKKCRAQKAAWCERELGVPTSHVDMAGTKKAHEVVSGRRSKKEGVVNVITCWSRNKHCESRRGAVLIDDRLSLQQDWVARGGIFIHHTNTRKSLGELRRLGILPSI
;
A
#
# COMPACT_ATOMS: atom_id res chain seq x y z
N LYS A 1 -14.18 -13.41 75.43
CA LYS A 1 -12.93 -14.15 75.61
C LYS A 1 -12.17 -14.15 74.28
N ALA A 2 -11.03 -13.48 74.41
CA ALA A 2 -9.90 -13.53 73.51
C ALA A 2 -10.09 -12.96 72.09
N GLU A 3 -9.84 -11.68 72.05
CA GLU A 3 -9.32 -10.94 70.87
C GLU A 3 -7.99 -11.55 70.46
N ARG A 4 -7.79 -11.65 69.13
CA ARG A 4 -6.47 -11.68 68.54
C ARG A 4 -6.46 -10.75 67.35
N THR A 5 -5.90 -9.62 67.58
CA THR A 5 -5.40 -8.71 66.59
C THR A 5 -4.36 -9.38 65.70
N CYS A 6 -4.53 -9.29 64.39
CA CYS A 6 -3.46 -9.53 63.43
C CYS A 6 -3.31 -8.32 62.53
N THR A 7 -2.16 -7.73 62.65
CA THR A 7 -1.69 -6.54 62.00
C THR A 7 -1.47 -6.80 60.50
N SER A 8 -1.96 -5.87 59.70
CA SER A 8 -1.75 -5.72 58.26
C SER A 8 -0.29 -5.44 57.91
N SER A 9 0.19 -6.14 56.90
CA SER A 9 1.26 -5.65 56.05
C SER A 9 0.77 -5.72 54.62
N SER A 10 0.35 -4.58 54.12
CA SER A 10 0.08 -4.32 52.73
C SER A 10 1.41 -4.28 51.98
N THR A 11 1.59 -5.19 51.06
CA THR A 11 2.59 -5.09 50.02
C THR A 11 1.85 -4.83 48.72
N ASP A 12 1.92 -3.62 48.26
CA ASP A 12 1.45 -3.17 46.96
C ASP A 12 2.15 -3.97 45.87
N CYS A 13 1.41 -4.83 45.22
CA CYS A 13 1.77 -5.39 43.91
C CYS A 13 1.02 -4.64 42.81
N CYS A 14 1.33 -3.38 42.61
CA CYS A 14 1.08 -2.69 41.38
C CYS A 14 2.11 -3.18 40.35
N GLY A 15 1.90 -4.41 39.88
CA GLY A 15 2.65 -4.98 38.74
C GLY A 15 2.03 -4.53 37.44
N GLU A 16 2.72 -3.73 36.72
CA GLU A 16 2.93 -3.68 35.27
C GLU A 16 1.96 -4.53 34.43
N LYS A 17 0.74 -4.07 34.29
CA LYS A 17 -0.20 -4.49 33.22
C LYS A 17 -0.67 -3.24 32.50
N GLY A 18 0.17 -2.67 31.64
CA GLY A 18 -0.21 -1.42 31.00
C GLY A 18 0.57 -1.04 29.75
N LEU A 19 1.43 -1.90 29.19
CA LEU A 19 2.27 -1.52 28.05
C LEU A 19 2.16 -2.42 26.81
N ASN A 20 1.17 -3.32 26.74
CA ASN A 20 1.12 -4.31 25.66
C ASN A 20 -0.11 -4.22 24.73
N GLU A 21 -0.93 -3.17 24.79
CA GLU A 21 -2.11 -3.03 23.92
C GLU A 21 -1.91 -2.05 22.74
N GLN A 22 -0.73 -1.46 22.53
CA GLN A 22 -0.51 -0.45 21.49
C GLN A 22 0.41 -0.85 20.35
N GLN A 23 0.85 -2.09 20.24
CA GLN A 23 1.40 -2.59 18.98
C GLN A 23 0.28 -3.14 18.09
N GLN A 24 -0.71 -2.33 17.80
CA GLN A 24 -1.63 -2.62 16.70
C GLN A 24 -0.79 -2.60 15.42
N GLN A 25 -0.48 -3.78 14.91
CA GLN A 25 0.39 -4.00 13.76
C GLN A 25 -0.05 -3.10 12.61
N CYS A 26 0.76 -2.07 12.32
CA CYS A 26 0.51 -1.10 11.28
C CYS A 26 0.50 -1.83 9.93
N LYS A 27 -0.65 -1.90 9.25
CA LYS A 27 -0.72 -2.47 7.91
C LYS A 27 -0.38 -1.42 6.88
N MET A 28 0.74 -1.62 6.19
CA MET A 28 1.19 -0.72 5.14
C MET A 28 0.70 -1.17 3.77
N TYR A 29 0.31 -0.19 2.96
CA TYR A 29 0.00 -0.32 1.54
C TYR A 29 0.85 0.68 0.74
N CYS A 30 1.32 0.25 -0.42
CA CYS A 30 2.08 1.08 -1.35
C CYS A 30 1.41 1.03 -2.72
N ASP A 31 1.16 2.18 -3.33
CA ASP A 31 0.75 2.22 -4.74
C ASP A 31 1.91 1.84 -5.66
N LEU A 32 1.58 1.60 -6.90
CA LEU A 32 2.52 1.19 -7.94
C LEU A 32 2.86 2.35 -8.87
N ASP A 33 1.87 2.81 -9.66
CA ASP A 33 2.06 3.86 -10.67
C ASP A 33 2.34 5.22 -9.99
N GLY A 34 3.41 5.91 -10.37
CA GLY A 34 3.79 7.20 -9.78
C GLY A 34 4.46 7.11 -8.40
N VAL A 35 4.57 5.90 -7.83
CA VAL A 35 5.26 5.65 -6.55
C VAL A 35 6.48 4.74 -6.74
N LEU A 36 6.27 3.53 -7.24
CA LEU A 36 7.35 2.58 -7.54
C LEU A 36 7.64 2.51 -9.04
N VAL A 37 6.62 2.70 -9.86
CA VAL A 37 6.64 2.47 -11.32
C VAL A 37 6.41 3.77 -12.08
N ASP A 38 7.27 4.05 -13.06
CA ASP A 38 7.19 5.25 -13.90
C ASP A 38 6.21 5.05 -15.06
N PHE A 39 4.93 5.25 -14.73
CA PHE A 39 3.84 5.23 -15.71
C PHE A 39 4.01 6.32 -16.77
N ASP A 40 4.43 7.52 -16.36
CA ASP A 40 4.56 8.69 -17.24
C ASP A 40 5.64 8.47 -18.31
N ALA A 41 6.81 7.96 -17.91
CA ALA A 41 7.85 7.57 -18.86
C ALA A 41 7.37 6.43 -19.79
N GLY A 42 6.59 5.49 -19.27
CA GLY A 42 5.96 4.44 -20.07
C GLY A 42 5.03 5.00 -21.15
N ILE A 43 4.17 5.95 -20.82
CA ILE A 43 3.30 6.65 -21.78
C ILE A 43 4.14 7.43 -22.80
N GLN A 44 5.11 8.18 -22.34
CA GLN A 44 5.96 8.96 -23.23
C GLN A 44 6.71 8.08 -24.23
N ARG A 45 7.18 6.91 -23.83
CA ARG A 45 7.85 5.94 -24.71
C ARG A 45 6.95 5.44 -25.84
N VAL A 46 5.66 5.18 -25.57
CA VAL A 46 4.75 4.60 -26.56
C VAL A 46 3.95 5.62 -27.36
N THR A 47 3.90 6.88 -26.91
CA THR A 47 3.12 7.94 -27.56
C THR A 47 3.96 9.12 -28.05
N GLY A 48 5.18 9.28 -27.55
CA GLY A 48 6.02 10.48 -27.77
C GLY A 48 5.59 11.70 -26.97
N SER A 49 4.51 11.61 -26.17
CA SER A 49 3.91 12.72 -25.42
C SER A 49 3.76 12.39 -23.95
N LYS A 50 3.75 13.40 -23.09
CA LYS A 50 3.46 13.21 -21.66
C LYS A 50 1.96 12.95 -21.44
N PRO A 51 1.56 12.20 -20.38
CA PRO A 51 0.15 11.85 -20.14
C PRO A 51 -0.80 13.05 -20.14
N HIS A 52 -0.43 14.15 -19.49
CA HIS A 52 -1.25 15.37 -19.39
C HIS A 52 -1.45 16.12 -20.72
N GLN A 53 -0.68 15.78 -21.75
CA GLN A 53 -0.79 16.35 -23.10
C GLN A 53 -1.73 15.54 -23.99
N LEU A 54 -2.19 14.39 -23.51
CA LEU A 54 -3.02 13.48 -24.29
C LEU A 54 -4.47 13.49 -23.80
N PRO A 55 -5.45 13.52 -24.70
CA PRO A 55 -6.82 13.20 -24.33
C PRO A 55 -6.89 11.79 -23.69
N PRO A 56 -7.70 11.60 -22.63
CA PRO A 56 -7.74 10.31 -21.93
C PRO A 56 -8.06 9.11 -22.84
N TYR A 57 -8.91 9.29 -23.84
CA TYR A 57 -9.25 8.20 -24.76
C TYR A 57 -8.08 7.78 -25.65
N ILE A 58 -7.22 8.72 -26.08
CA ILE A 58 -6.01 8.43 -26.85
C ILE A 58 -4.99 7.69 -25.96
N LEU A 59 -4.76 8.21 -24.74
CA LEU A 59 -3.87 7.59 -23.79
C LEU A 59 -4.26 6.11 -23.54
N TRP A 60 -5.50 5.87 -23.18
CA TRP A 60 -5.97 4.52 -22.86
C TRP A 60 -6.05 3.59 -24.08
N ALA A 61 -6.34 4.12 -25.28
CA ALA A 61 -6.27 3.35 -26.51
C ALA A 61 -4.83 2.86 -26.80
N LYS A 62 -3.83 3.75 -26.60
CA LYS A 62 -2.41 3.40 -26.75
C LYS A 62 -1.95 2.37 -25.73
N VAL A 63 -2.30 2.54 -24.46
CA VAL A 63 -2.03 1.54 -23.41
C VAL A 63 -2.66 0.19 -23.77
N ALA A 64 -3.92 0.20 -24.22
CA ALA A 64 -4.64 -1.02 -24.58
C ALA A 64 -4.04 -1.75 -25.79
N SER A 65 -3.50 -1.00 -26.76
CA SER A 65 -2.87 -1.55 -27.98
C SER A 65 -1.41 -1.95 -27.81
N THR A 66 -0.75 -1.50 -26.72
CA THR A 66 0.65 -1.86 -26.45
C THR A 66 0.70 -3.21 -25.74
N PRO A 67 1.37 -4.23 -26.31
CA PRO A 67 1.60 -5.48 -25.63
C PRO A 67 2.37 -5.27 -24.31
N ASP A 68 1.92 -5.94 -23.27
CA ASP A 68 2.59 -6.01 -21.97
C ASP A 68 3.02 -4.65 -21.38
N PHE A 69 2.20 -3.61 -21.66
CA PHE A 69 2.52 -2.22 -21.31
C PHE A 69 2.91 -2.09 -19.84
N PHE A 70 2.05 -2.54 -18.90
CA PHE A 70 2.31 -2.41 -17.46
C PHE A 70 3.43 -3.32 -16.97
N GLU A 71 3.61 -4.47 -17.59
CA GLU A 71 4.67 -5.40 -17.23
C GLU A 71 6.05 -4.83 -17.58
N ASN A 72 6.15 -4.06 -18.69
CA ASN A 72 7.39 -3.50 -19.19
C ASN A 72 7.69 -2.07 -18.71
N LEU A 73 6.99 -1.57 -17.70
CA LEU A 73 7.29 -0.27 -17.09
C LEU A 73 8.60 -0.32 -16.29
N GLY A 74 9.30 0.81 -16.27
CA GLY A 74 10.48 0.99 -15.44
C GLY A 74 10.12 1.41 -14.00
N TRP A 75 11.10 1.32 -13.11
CA TRP A 75 11.01 1.92 -11.80
C TRP A 75 10.99 3.45 -11.88
N MET A 76 10.30 4.10 -10.90
CA MET A 76 10.57 5.49 -10.59
C MET A 76 12.04 5.66 -10.22
N ALA A 77 12.61 6.84 -10.51
CA ALA A 77 14.03 7.12 -10.27
C ALA A 77 14.48 6.80 -8.83
N ASP A 78 13.61 7.02 -7.85
CA ASP A 78 13.82 6.77 -6.42
C ASP A 78 12.94 5.63 -5.85
N GLY A 79 12.15 4.96 -6.71
CA GLY A 79 11.22 3.90 -6.29
C GLY A 79 11.88 2.69 -5.66
N LYS A 80 13.06 2.28 -6.14
CA LYS A 80 13.85 1.18 -5.53
C LYS A 80 14.33 1.54 -4.13
N GLU A 81 14.70 2.79 -3.89
CA GLU A 81 15.09 3.28 -2.56
C GLU A 81 13.90 3.21 -1.61
N LEU A 82 12.73 3.69 -2.03
CA LEU A 82 11.51 3.59 -1.25
C LEU A 82 11.20 2.14 -0.89
N TRP A 83 11.13 1.27 -1.90
CA TRP A 83 10.82 -0.14 -1.71
C TRP A 83 11.77 -0.82 -0.73
N ASN A 84 13.07 -0.63 -0.91
CA ASN A 84 14.09 -1.21 -0.03
C ASN A 84 13.97 -0.73 1.42
N SER A 85 13.50 0.50 1.61
CA SER A 85 13.29 1.08 2.94
C SER A 85 12.06 0.53 3.66
N ILE A 86 11.01 0.14 2.92
CA ILE A 86 9.72 -0.27 3.50
C ILE A 86 9.46 -1.79 3.43
N LYS A 87 10.15 -2.53 2.55
CA LYS A 87 9.86 -3.97 2.33
C LYS A 87 9.95 -4.82 3.60
N GLY A 88 10.81 -4.45 4.57
CA GLY A 88 10.90 -5.11 5.87
C GLY A 88 9.65 -5.00 6.74
N MET A 89 8.77 -4.06 6.43
CA MET A 89 7.44 -3.90 7.09
C MET A 89 6.34 -4.73 6.43
N ASN A 90 6.69 -5.55 5.44
CA ASN A 90 5.77 -6.40 4.69
C ASN A 90 4.55 -5.64 4.13
N PRO A 91 4.77 -4.55 3.36
CA PRO A 91 3.67 -3.80 2.76
C PRO A 91 2.96 -4.62 1.69
N ASP A 92 1.64 -4.47 1.55
CA ASP A 92 0.94 -4.93 0.36
C ASP A 92 1.01 -3.86 -0.74
N ILE A 93 1.04 -4.28 -2.00
CA ILE A 93 0.82 -3.38 -3.14
C ILE A 93 -0.68 -3.18 -3.31
N LEU A 94 -1.12 -1.92 -3.37
CA LEU A 94 -2.52 -1.56 -3.58
C LEU A 94 -2.63 -0.64 -4.79
N THR A 95 -2.86 -1.22 -5.96
CA THR A 95 -2.76 -0.50 -7.23
C THR A 95 -4.08 -0.39 -7.98
N GLY A 96 -4.31 0.82 -8.55
CA GLY A 96 -5.43 1.07 -9.43
C GLY A 96 -5.24 0.40 -10.79
N VAL A 97 -6.34 -0.08 -11.40
CA VAL A 97 -6.30 -0.69 -12.74
C VAL A 97 -7.38 -0.11 -13.65
N PRO A 98 -7.11 -0.03 -14.96
CA PRO A 98 -8.15 0.26 -15.95
C PRO A 98 -9.10 -0.94 -16.14
N THR A 99 -10.14 -0.74 -16.92
CA THR A 99 -11.17 -1.76 -17.17
C THR A 99 -10.62 -3.03 -17.83
N ALA A 100 -9.58 -2.92 -18.65
CA ALA A 100 -8.99 -4.05 -19.37
C ALA A 100 -8.35 -5.06 -18.39
N LYS A 101 -8.87 -6.29 -18.38
CA LYS A 101 -8.45 -7.37 -17.45
C LYS A 101 -6.95 -7.69 -17.55
N LYS A 102 -6.37 -7.65 -18.78
CA LYS A 102 -4.94 -7.95 -19.00
C LYS A 102 -4.01 -7.08 -18.16
N CYS A 103 -4.40 -5.82 -17.88
CA CYS A 103 -3.57 -4.90 -17.10
C CYS A 103 -3.31 -5.37 -15.66
N ARG A 104 -4.25 -6.15 -15.10
CA ARG A 104 -4.16 -6.70 -13.75
C ARG A 104 -3.06 -7.75 -13.64
N ALA A 105 -3.05 -8.69 -14.59
CA ALA A 105 -2.01 -9.72 -14.68
C ALA A 105 -0.63 -9.11 -14.94
N GLN A 106 -0.55 -8.11 -15.83
CA GLN A 106 0.71 -7.42 -16.14
C GLN A 106 1.31 -6.70 -14.92
N LYS A 107 0.48 -6.02 -14.12
CA LYS A 107 0.95 -5.39 -12.86
C LYS A 107 1.41 -6.42 -11.84
N ALA A 108 0.70 -7.54 -11.73
CA ALA A 108 1.11 -8.65 -10.87
C ALA A 108 2.45 -9.25 -11.32
N ALA A 109 2.62 -9.50 -12.64
CA ALA A 109 3.86 -10.00 -13.21
C ALA A 109 5.04 -9.04 -13.00
N TRP A 110 4.80 -7.72 -13.13
CA TRP A 110 5.80 -6.72 -12.79
C TRP A 110 6.25 -6.85 -11.33
N CYS A 111 5.30 -6.93 -10.40
CA CYS A 111 5.62 -7.06 -8.97
C CYS A 111 6.39 -8.36 -8.68
N GLU A 112 5.99 -9.48 -9.26
CA GLU A 112 6.65 -10.77 -9.10
C GLU A 112 8.12 -10.72 -9.56
N ARG A 113 8.37 -10.07 -10.70
CA ARG A 113 9.72 -9.92 -11.26
C ARG A 113 10.59 -8.92 -10.51
N GLU A 114 10.04 -7.78 -10.13
CA GLU A 114 10.83 -6.61 -9.72
C GLU A 114 10.99 -6.44 -8.20
N LEU A 115 10.03 -6.90 -7.38
CA LEU A 115 10.06 -6.63 -5.94
C LEU A 115 11.08 -7.49 -5.18
N GLY A 116 11.56 -8.59 -5.76
CA GLY A 116 12.55 -9.48 -5.14
C GLY A 116 12.05 -10.20 -3.89
N VAL A 117 10.73 -10.34 -3.74
CA VAL A 117 10.04 -11.05 -2.66
C VAL A 117 8.87 -11.86 -3.24
N PRO A 118 8.45 -12.96 -2.61
CA PRO A 118 7.29 -13.71 -3.05
C PRO A 118 6.03 -12.83 -3.08
N THR A 119 5.22 -12.97 -4.13
CA THR A 119 3.98 -12.21 -4.30
C THR A 119 2.76 -13.11 -4.37
N SER A 120 1.59 -12.57 -4.05
CA SER A 120 0.29 -13.20 -4.22
C SER A 120 -0.69 -12.21 -4.82
N HIS A 121 -1.18 -12.48 -6.03
CA HIS A 121 -2.10 -11.58 -6.72
C HIS A 121 -3.54 -11.76 -6.24
N VAL A 122 -4.20 -10.63 -5.96
CA VAL A 122 -5.62 -10.56 -5.58
C VAL A 122 -6.30 -9.52 -6.46
N ASP A 123 -7.22 -9.93 -7.31
CA ASP A 123 -8.01 -9.02 -8.13
C ASP A 123 -9.33 -8.66 -7.45
N MET A 124 -9.54 -7.39 -7.19
CA MET A 124 -10.73 -6.82 -6.56
C MET A 124 -11.42 -5.77 -7.46
N ALA A 125 -11.06 -5.71 -8.74
CA ALA A 125 -11.63 -4.76 -9.69
C ALA A 125 -12.95 -5.28 -10.31
N GLY A 126 -13.86 -5.80 -9.49
CA GLY A 126 -15.19 -6.25 -9.90
C GLY A 126 -16.12 -5.11 -10.27
N THR A 127 -17.16 -5.42 -11.07
CA THR A 127 -18.17 -4.44 -11.52
C THR A 127 -19.42 -4.41 -10.63
N LYS A 128 -19.74 -5.50 -9.91
CA LYS A 128 -21.00 -5.66 -9.18
C LYS A 128 -20.95 -5.16 -7.74
N LYS A 129 -19.85 -5.40 -7.06
CA LYS A 129 -19.65 -4.92 -5.69
C LYS A 129 -18.29 -4.25 -5.57
N ALA A 130 -18.26 -3.14 -4.85
CA ALA A 130 -17.01 -2.48 -4.54
C ALA A 130 -16.12 -3.40 -3.72
N HIS A 131 -14.90 -3.59 -4.17
CA HIS A 131 -13.85 -4.27 -3.40
C HIS A 131 -14.15 -5.75 -3.05
N GLU A 132 -14.91 -6.44 -3.90
CA GLU A 132 -15.11 -7.88 -3.78
C GLU A 132 -13.98 -8.61 -4.54
N VAL A 133 -13.47 -9.70 -3.96
CA VAL A 133 -12.45 -10.54 -4.63
C VAL A 133 -13.06 -11.18 -5.87
N VAL A 134 -12.49 -10.85 -7.03
CA VAL A 134 -12.87 -11.41 -8.33
C VAL A 134 -12.07 -12.67 -8.63
N SER A 135 -10.77 -12.63 -8.31
CA SER A 135 -9.87 -13.78 -8.46
C SER A 135 -8.65 -13.64 -7.54
N GLY A 136 -7.98 -14.77 -7.34
CA GLY A 136 -6.83 -14.85 -6.46
C GLY A 136 -7.20 -14.94 -4.98
N ARG A 137 -6.18 -14.98 -4.13
CA ARG A 137 -6.32 -15.11 -2.67
C ARG A 137 -5.24 -14.35 -1.95
N ARG A 138 -5.60 -13.66 -0.88
CA ARG A 138 -4.59 -13.04 0.01
C ARG A 138 -3.78 -14.11 0.71
N SER A 139 -2.47 -13.98 0.62
CA SER A 139 -1.56 -14.74 1.45
C SER A 139 -1.58 -14.19 2.87
N LYS A 140 -1.60 -15.08 3.85
CA LYS A 140 -1.37 -14.76 5.27
C LYS A 140 0.05 -15.13 5.69
N LYS A 141 0.84 -15.66 4.77
CA LYS A 141 2.22 -16.07 5.01
C LYS A 141 3.10 -14.84 5.15
N GLU A 142 3.91 -14.80 6.18
CA GLU A 142 4.90 -13.76 6.39
C GLU A 142 5.91 -13.72 5.23
N GLY A 143 6.36 -12.51 4.86
CA GLY A 143 7.28 -12.31 3.74
C GLY A 143 6.64 -12.45 2.35
N VAL A 144 5.34 -12.69 2.24
CA VAL A 144 4.61 -12.69 0.97
C VAL A 144 3.84 -11.38 0.80
N VAL A 145 4.13 -10.63 -0.23
CA VAL A 145 3.46 -9.36 -0.57
C VAL A 145 2.19 -9.64 -1.36
N ASN A 146 1.04 -9.18 -0.87
CA ASN A 146 -0.18 -9.25 -1.67
C ASN A 146 -0.20 -8.09 -2.68
N VAL A 147 -0.37 -8.43 -3.94
CA VAL A 147 -0.57 -7.46 -5.02
C VAL A 147 -2.07 -7.33 -5.26
N ILE A 148 -2.65 -6.27 -4.72
CA ILE A 148 -4.09 -6.02 -4.74
C ILE A 148 -4.40 -5.06 -5.90
N THR A 149 -5.04 -5.59 -6.94
CA THR A 149 -5.53 -4.79 -8.05
C THR A 149 -7.00 -4.42 -7.83
N CYS A 150 -7.30 -3.11 -7.84
CA CYS A 150 -8.66 -2.61 -7.60
C CYS A 150 -8.96 -1.38 -8.45
N TRP A 151 -10.21 -0.91 -8.43
CA TRP A 151 -10.51 0.43 -8.94
C TRP A 151 -9.88 1.47 -8.01
N SER A 152 -9.14 2.45 -8.56
CA SER A 152 -8.46 3.47 -7.74
C SER A 152 -9.40 4.13 -6.72
N ARG A 153 -10.64 4.43 -7.13
CA ARG A 153 -11.68 4.98 -6.23
C ARG A 153 -12.06 4.08 -5.06
N ASN A 154 -11.75 2.78 -5.14
CA ASN A 154 -12.09 1.79 -4.12
C ASN A 154 -10.91 1.47 -3.18
N LYS A 155 -9.74 2.08 -3.35
CA LYS A 155 -8.59 1.87 -2.46
C LYS A 155 -8.94 2.09 -0.99
N HIS A 156 -9.80 3.07 -0.71
CA HIS A 156 -10.28 3.37 0.65
C HIS A 156 -10.98 2.19 1.35
N CYS A 157 -11.43 1.16 0.61
CA CYS A 157 -12.00 -0.04 1.20
C CYS A 157 -10.99 -0.86 2.01
N GLU A 158 -9.69 -0.68 1.78
CA GLU A 158 -8.61 -1.25 2.58
C GLU A 158 -8.27 -0.40 3.82
N SER A 159 -8.78 0.83 3.87
CA SER A 159 -8.48 1.74 4.97
C SER A 159 -9.19 1.30 6.26
N ARG A 160 -8.46 1.40 7.35
CA ARG A 160 -8.93 1.22 8.73
C ARG A 160 -7.92 1.86 9.68
N ARG A 161 -8.26 1.95 10.96
CA ARG A 161 -7.30 2.39 11.98
C ARG A 161 -6.02 1.54 11.93
N GLY A 162 -4.87 2.20 11.87
CA GLY A 162 -3.56 1.57 11.74
C GLY A 162 -3.17 1.16 10.30
N ALA A 163 -4.02 1.43 9.29
CA ALA A 163 -3.64 1.25 7.90
C ALA A 163 -2.93 2.49 7.37
N VAL A 164 -1.80 2.31 6.68
CA VAL A 164 -1.02 3.38 6.05
C VAL A 164 -1.02 3.14 4.54
N LEU A 165 -1.33 4.18 3.75
CA LEU A 165 -1.22 4.15 2.29
C LEU A 165 -0.20 5.19 1.83
N ILE A 166 0.78 4.75 1.04
CA ILE A 166 1.69 5.62 0.27
C ILE A 166 1.17 5.68 -1.15
N ASP A 167 0.74 6.88 -1.61
CA ASP A 167 0.09 7.05 -2.92
C ASP A 167 0.36 8.47 -3.44
N ASP A 168 0.60 8.63 -4.75
CA ASP A 168 0.86 9.93 -5.39
C ASP A 168 -0.43 10.73 -5.62
N ARG A 169 -1.59 10.09 -5.59
CA ARG A 169 -2.88 10.69 -5.91
C ARG A 169 -3.57 11.29 -4.69
N LEU A 170 -3.29 12.55 -4.43
CA LEU A 170 -3.86 13.30 -3.29
C LEU A 170 -5.40 13.23 -3.22
N SER A 171 -6.08 13.06 -4.36
CA SER A 171 -7.55 12.93 -4.41
C SER A 171 -8.11 11.71 -3.66
N LEU A 172 -7.27 10.72 -3.31
CA LEU A 172 -7.68 9.54 -2.55
C LEU A 172 -7.56 9.74 -1.03
N GLN A 173 -6.91 10.81 -0.58
CA GLN A 173 -6.61 11.06 0.83
C GLN A 173 -7.88 11.16 1.69
N GLN A 174 -8.87 11.93 1.24
CA GLN A 174 -10.07 12.19 2.03
C GLN A 174 -10.81 10.90 2.38
N ASP A 175 -11.04 10.04 1.38
CA ASP A 175 -11.77 8.77 1.57
C ASP A 175 -10.96 7.77 2.42
N TRP A 176 -9.63 7.79 2.30
CA TRP A 176 -8.74 6.93 3.08
C TRP A 176 -8.77 7.34 4.56
N VAL A 177 -8.58 8.63 4.85
CA VAL A 177 -8.52 9.18 6.20
C VAL A 177 -9.89 9.10 6.89
N ALA A 178 -10.99 9.30 6.17
CA ALA A 178 -12.35 9.17 6.71
C ALA A 178 -12.64 7.79 7.33
N ARG A 179 -11.88 6.76 6.96
CA ARG A 179 -11.96 5.40 7.53
C ARG A 179 -10.91 5.13 8.62
N GLY A 180 -10.20 6.16 9.08
CA GLY A 180 -9.22 6.08 10.15
C GLY A 180 -7.81 5.68 9.73
N GLY A 181 -7.55 5.56 8.42
CA GLY A 181 -6.21 5.28 7.89
C GLY A 181 -5.32 6.52 7.84
N ILE A 182 -4.03 6.30 7.73
CA ILE A 182 -2.99 7.31 7.53
C ILE A 182 -2.65 7.35 6.04
N PHE A 183 -2.67 8.53 5.44
CA PHE A 183 -2.33 8.72 4.04
C PHE A 183 -1.00 9.48 3.93
N ILE A 184 -0.04 8.89 3.22
CA ILE A 184 1.25 9.51 2.89
C ILE A 184 1.19 9.95 1.44
N HIS A 185 1.06 11.25 1.20
CA HIS A 185 1.09 11.80 -0.15
C HIS A 185 2.52 11.70 -0.71
N HIS A 186 2.70 10.74 -1.60
CA HIS A 186 3.99 10.54 -2.26
C HIS A 186 4.26 11.61 -3.30
N THR A 187 5.38 12.30 -3.17
CA THR A 187 5.91 13.23 -4.19
C THR A 187 7.35 12.90 -4.53
N ASN A 188 8.05 12.22 -3.64
CA ASN A 188 9.36 11.59 -3.79
C ASN A 188 9.64 10.74 -2.55
N THR A 189 10.58 9.82 -2.66
CA THR A 189 10.98 8.89 -1.61
C THR A 189 11.41 9.58 -0.33
N ARG A 190 12.25 10.61 -0.43
CA ARG A 190 12.78 11.34 0.74
C ARG A 190 11.66 11.90 1.63
N LYS A 191 10.64 12.51 1.01
CA LYS A 191 9.50 13.07 1.76
C LYS A 191 8.65 11.96 2.38
N SER A 192 8.36 10.89 1.65
CA SER A 192 7.57 9.78 2.17
C SER A 192 8.25 9.09 3.34
N LEU A 193 9.55 8.83 3.25
CA LEU A 193 10.33 8.25 4.36
C LEU A 193 10.42 9.21 5.56
N GLY A 194 10.56 10.50 5.31
CA GLY A 194 10.55 11.52 6.36
C GLY A 194 9.24 11.54 7.15
N GLU A 195 8.12 11.46 6.43
CA GLU A 195 6.78 11.42 7.03
C GLU A 195 6.55 10.13 7.82
N LEU A 196 6.96 8.98 7.29
CA LEU A 196 6.87 7.69 7.99
C LEU A 196 7.69 7.69 9.29
N ARG A 197 8.88 8.32 9.31
CA ARG A 197 9.69 8.49 10.52
C ARG A 197 9.05 9.44 11.51
N ARG A 198 8.54 10.59 11.04
CA ARG A 198 7.83 11.57 11.88
C ARG A 198 6.64 10.94 12.61
N LEU A 199 5.96 9.99 11.97
CA LEU A 199 4.83 9.25 12.53
C LEU A 199 5.25 8.06 13.40
N GLY A 200 6.54 7.79 13.57
CA GLY A 200 7.05 6.64 14.34
C GLY A 200 6.78 5.28 13.66
N ILE A 201 6.46 5.27 12.36
CA ILE A 201 6.19 4.07 11.59
C ILE A 201 7.51 3.41 11.13
N LEU A 202 8.49 4.23 10.77
CA LEU A 202 9.86 3.82 10.51
C LEU A 202 10.79 4.33 11.62
N PRO A 203 11.88 3.60 11.93
CA PRO A 203 12.87 4.07 12.88
C PRO A 203 13.53 5.37 12.41
N SER A 204 13.88 6.23 13.37
CA SER A 204 14.75 7.38 13.11
C SER A 204 16.14 6.88 12.71
N ILE A 205 16.80 7.60 11.80
CA ILE A 205 18.18 7.32 11.38
C ILE A 205 19.12 7.88 12.43
#